data_7bb6c43771c96a0ba48df420da286b66
#
_entry.id   7bb6c43771c96a0ba48df420da286b66
#
_cell.length_a   1.000
_cell.length_b   1.000
_cell.length_c   1.000
_cell.angle_alpha   90.00
_cell.angle_beta   90.00
_cell.angle_gamma   90.00
#
_symmetry.space_group_name_H-M   'P 1'
#
loop_
_entity.id
_entity.type
_entity.pdbx_description
1 polymer ?
#
loop_
_entity_poly.entity_id
_entity_poly.type
_entity_poly.pdbx_seq_one_letter_code
_entity_poly.pdbx_strand_id
1 'polypeptide(L)'
;VKASTHNVKVNGKTVSPQGYYIVNGTQYGNNYFKLRDIAYLLSGTKGQFNVRWDKENERILLTSGTAYETVGGELADSSTAVEKIGKSTSTIVLDGEKIALDGYIINGNNYYKLRDIGKAIGFDVDFDNASSTVLVKTTSDYSGDDEDANSGNSGNTGSNTTPTVTNPTGYTFNGSGWGHSVGMSQWGAYAMAQKGFTYDQILKFYFTGIEIAE
;
A
#
# COMPACT_ATOMS: atom_id res chain seq x y z
N VAL A 1 0.38 -17.76 -3.89
CA VAL A 1 0.43 -16.70 -4.91
C VAL A 1 -0.71 -16.90 -5.88
N LYS A 2 -1.43 -15.85 -6.21
CA LYS A 2 -2.53 -15.83 -7.19
C LYS A 2 -2.34 -14.60 -8.07
N ALA A 3 -2.80 -14.64 -9.33
CA ALA A 3 -2.92 -13.43 -10.11
C ALA A 3 -3.79 -12.41 -9.37
N SER A 4 -3.41 -11.13 -9.39
CA SER A 4 -4.22 -10.09 -8.77
C SER A 4 -5.52 -9.91 -9.56
N THR A 5 -6.64 -9.90 -8.86
CA THR A 5 -7.97 -9.65 -9.44
C THR A 5 -8.46 -8.23 -9.19
N HIS A 6 -7.63 -7.41 -8.52
CA HIS A 6 -7.98 -6.03 -8.22
C HIS A 6 -7.88 -5.14 -9.47
N ASN A 7 -8.88 -4.32 -9.65
CA ASN A 7 -8.81 -3.27 -10.66
C ASN A 7 -7.75 -2.23 -10.25
N VAL A 8 -7.11 -1.60 -11.23
CA VAL A 8 -6.20 -0.49 -11.00
C VAL A 8 -6.66 0.71 -11.80
N LYS A 9 -6.69 1.89 -11.18
CA LYS A 9 -6.95 3.15 -11.87
C LYS A 9 -5.78 4.10 -11.65
N VAL A 10 -5.29 4.68 -12.73
CA VAL A 10 -4.30 5.76 -12.71
C VAL A 10 -5.00 7.05 -13.09
N ASN A 11 -5.07 8.00 -12.16
CA ASN A 11 -5.77 9.29 -12.35
C ASN A 11 -7.20 9.11 -12.88
N GLY A 12 -7.93 8.12 -12.35
CA GLY A 12 -9.30 7.78 -12.75
C GLY A 12 -9.44 6.88 -13.97
N LYS A 13 -8.39 6.66 -14.75
CA LYS A 13 -8.41 5.78 -15.94
C LYS A 13 -8.08 4.34 -15.52
N THR A 14 -8.96 3.38 -15.87
CA THR A 14 -8.72 1.95 -15.63
C THR A 14 -7.54 1.45 -16.47
N VAL A 15 -6.66 0.70 -15.83
CA VAL A 15 -5.45 0.09 -16.42
C VAL A 15 -5.29 -1.34 -15.91
N SER A 16 -4.49 -2.15 -16.60
CA SER A 16 -4.32 -3.56 -16.28
C SER A 16 -2.81 -3.93 -16.21
N PRO A 17 -2.09 -3.47 -15.17
CA PRO A 17 -0.73 -3.92 -14.95
C PRO A 17 -0.71 -5.38 -14.54
N GLN A 18 0.37 -6.10 -14.89
CA GLN A 18 0.58 -7.45 -14.40
C GLN A 18 0.82 -7.43 -12.89
N GLY A 19 0.04 -8.18 -12.14
CA GLY A 19 0.13 -8.22 -10.68
C GLY A 19 -0.22 -9.56 -10.07
N TYR A 20 0.30 -9.78 -8.86
CA TYR A 20 0.05 -10.98 -8.07
C TYR A 20 -0.36 -10.61 -6.65
N TYR A 21 -1.31 -11.34 -6.11
CA TYR A 21 -1.68 -11.30 -4.70
C TYR A 21 -0.89 -12.37 -3.95
N ILE A 22 -0.09 -11.94 -2.99
CA ILE A 22 0.82 -12.81 -2.23
C ILE A 22 0.50 -12.72 -0.75
N VAL A 23 0.18 -13.86 -0.14
CA VAL A 23 0.03 -14.02 1.31
C VAL A 23 1.37 -14.46 1.88
N ASN A 24 1.92 -13.70 2.79
CA ASN A 24 3.25 -13.92 3.36
C ASN A 24 3.18 -14.02 4.89
N GLY A 25 2.71 -15.17 5.39
CA GLY A 25 2.67 -15.46 6.83
C GLY A 25 1.67 -14.63 7.65
N THR A 26 0.90 -13.75 7.02
CA THR A 26 -0.16 -12.96 7.64
C THR A 26 -1.53 -13.48 7.23
N GLN A 27 -2.59 -13.08 7.93
CA GLN A 27 -3.96 -13.42 7.57
C GLN A 27 -4.35 -12.83 6.20
N TYR A 28 -3.73 -11.73 5.81
CA TYR A 28 -3.99 -11.01 4.57
C TYR A 28 -2.74 -10.93 3.71
N GLY A 29 -2.92 -10.89 2.41
CA GLY A 29 -1.85 -10.70 1.43
C GLY A 29 -1.77 -9.27 0.92
N ASN A 30 -0.76 -9.03 0.11
CA ASN A 30 -0.58 -7.75 -0.59
C ASN A 30 -0.56 -7.96 -2.10
N ASN A 31 -0.93 -6.93 -2.84
CA ASN A 31 -0.77 -6.90 -4.29
C ASN A 31 0.62 -6.38 -4.65
N TYR A 32 1.31 -7.15 -5.47
CA TYR A 32 2.61 -6.81 -6.04
C TYR A 32 2.46 -6.67 -7.55
N PHE A 33 2.92 -5.57 -8.09
CA PHE A 33 2.80 -5.24 -9.51
C PHE A 33 4.16 -5.22 -10.17
N LYS A 34 4.20 -5.62 -11.45
CA LYS A 34 5.42 -5.60 -12.24
C LYS A 34 5.94 -4.17 -12.36
N LEU A 35 7.17 -3.95 -11.92
CA LEU A 35 7.76 -2.61 -11.81
C LEU A 35 7.74 -1.85 -13.15
N ARG A 36 8.06 -2.53 -14.24
CA ARG A 36 8.08 -1.92 -15.58
C ARG A 36 6.69 -1.56 -16.10
N ASP A 37 5.66 -2.33 -15.74
CA ASP A 37 4.28 -2.02 -16.11
C ASP A 37 3.83 -0.73 -15.42
N ILE A 38 4.17 -0.57 -14.14
CA ILE A 38 3.85 0.67 -13.41
C ILE A 38 4.59 1.86 -14.03
N ALA A 39 5.89 1.73 -14.31
CA ALA A 39 6.65 2.79 -14.95
C ALA A 39 6.05 3.18 -16.32
N TYR A 40 5.67 2.18 -17.13
CA TYR A 40 5.01 2.39 -18.41
C TYR A 40 3.67 3.14 -18.28
N LEU A 41 2.82 2.71 -17.35
CA LEU A 41 1.49 3.30 -17.12
C LEU A 41 1.55 4.72 -16.56
N LEU A 42 2.60 5.06 -15.80
CA LEU A 42 2.80 6.38 -15.23
C LEU A 42 3.57 7.33 -16.14
N SER A 43 4.09 6.85 -17.28
CA SER A 43 4.80 7.68 -18.25
C SER A 43 3.91 8.82 -18.76
N GLY A 44 4.43 10.04 -18.79
CA GLY A 44 3.68 11.24 -19.13
C GLY A 44 2.85 11.84 -17.99
N THR A 45 2.88 11.27 -16.79
CA THR A 45 2.24 11.83 -15.60
C THR A 45 3.27 12.48 -14.66
N LYS A 46 2.82 13.16 -13.60
CA LYS A 46 3.73 13.70 -12.57
C LYS A 46 4.48 12.61 -11.79
N GLY A 47 3.90 11.41 -11.68
CA GLY A 47 4.51 10.26 -11.01
C GLY A 47 5.37 9.40 -11.94
N GLN A 48 5.76 9.89 -13.12
CA GLN A 48 6.57 9.13 -14.06
C GLN A 48 7.97 8.84 -13.51
N PHE A 49 8.50 7.68 -13.87
CA PHE A 49 9.88 7.28 -13.60
C PHE A 49 10.37 6.28 -14.64
N ASN A 50 11.69 6.30 -14.91
CA ASN A 50 12.31 5.29 -15.78
C ASN A 50 12.88 4.14 -14.96
N VAL A 51 12.95 2.95 -15.56
CA VAL A 51 13.49 1.72 -14.97
C VAL A 51 14.55 1.13 -15.89
N ARG A 52 15.78 1.07 -15.43
CA ARG A 52 16.90 0.45 -16.15
C ARG A 52 17.53 -0.66 -15.31
N TRP A 53 18.04 -1.68 -15.99
CA TRP A 53 18.90 -2.67 -15.38
C TRP A 53 20.38 -2.31 -15.63
N ASP A 54 21.10 -2.05 -14.55
CA ASP A 54 22.56 -1.88 -14.59
C ASP A 54 23.20 -3.25 -14.47
N LYS A 55 23.58 -3.80 -15.61
CA LYS A 55 24.13 -5.17 -15.71
C LYS A 55 25.51 -5.28 -15.04
N GLU A 56 26.29 -4.21 -15.05
CA GLU A 56 27.64 -4.22 -14.49
C GLU A 56 27.64 -4.31 -12.97
N ASN A 57 26.68 -3.63 -12.33
CA ASN A 57 26.55 -3.58 -10.88
C ASN A 57 25.36 -4.42 -10.36
N GLU A 58 24.70 -5.19 -11.22
CA GLU A 58 23.56 -6.07 -10.90
C GLU A 58 22.47 -5.38 -10.07
N ARG A 59 22.04 -4.18 -10.50
CA ARG A 59 21.09 -3.36 -9.76
C ARG A 59 20.02 -2.74 -10.66
N ILE A 60 18.88 -2.41 -10.05
CA ILE A 60 17.80 -1.67 -10.69
C ILE A 60 18.04 -0.18 -10.48
N LEU A 61 18.06 0.58 -11.55
CA LEU A 61 18.14 2.05 -11.53
C LEU A 61 16.75 2.60 -11.80
N LEU A 62 16.29 3.46 -10.91
CA LEU A 62 15.08 4.26 -11.05
C LEU A 62 15.47 5.72 -11.22
N THR A 63 14.83 6.40 -12.16
CA THR A 63 15.02 7.85 -12.37
C THR A 63 13.66 8.52 -12.34
N SER A 64 13.40 9.28 -11.29
CA SER A 64 12.13 10.00 -11.11
C SER A 64 12.00 11.13 -12.15
N GLY A 65 10.76 11.53 -12.42
CA GLY A 65 10.48 12.61 -13.38
C GLY A 65 10.82 12.30 -14.84
N THR A 66 11.39 11.12 -15.14
CA THR A 66 11.82 10.72 -16.48
C THR A 66 10.82 9.72 -17.07
N ALA A 67 10.40 9.94 -18.32
CA ALA A 67 9.50 9.02 -19.02
C ALA A 67 10.14 7.63 -19.17
N TYR A 68 9.33 6.60 -19.05
CA TYR A 68 9.79 5.21 -19.18
C TYR A 68 10.20 4.89 -20.61
N GLU A 69 11.37 4.31 -20.76
CA GLU A 69 11.86 3.76 -22.03
C GLU A 69 11.38 2.29 -22.17
N THR A 70 10.50 2.05 -23.14
CA THR A 70 9.93 0.73 -23.37
C THR A 70 10.99 -0.28 -23.81
N VAL A 71 10.96 -1.47 -23.21
CA VAL A 71 11.88 -2.56 -23.56
C VAL A 71 11.16 -3.77 -24.16
N GLY A 72 9.82 -3.73 -24.17
CA GLY A 72 8.95 -4.81 -24.63
C GLY A 72 8.49 -5.75 -23.50
N GLY A 73 7.29 -6.32 -23.67
CA GLY A 73 6.65 -7.20 -22.70
C GLY A 73 6.00 -6.46 -21.52
N GLU A 74 5.83 -5.14 -21.62
CA GLU A 74 4.99 -4.37 -20.69
C GLU A 74 3.52 -4.73 -20.92
N LEU A 75 2.75 -4.77 -19.83
CA LEU A 75 1.32 -5.13 -19.81
C LEU A 75 1.00 -6.50 -20.42
N ALA A 76 1.99 -7.38 -20.52
CA ALA A 76 1.76 -8.75 -20.96
C ALA A 76 0.81 -9.46 -19.98
N ASP A 77 -0.08 -10.30 -20.52
CA ASP A 77 -1.12 -10.97 -19.73
C ASP A 77 -0.54 -11.74 -18.53
N SER A 78 -1.15 -11.54 -17.36
CA SER A 78 -0.82 -12.22 -16.10
C SER A 78 -1.34 -13.67 -16.02
N SER A 79 -1.96 -14.18 -17.06
CA SER A 79 -2.47 -15.56 -17.14
C SER A 79 -1.36 -16.62 -17.07
N THR A 80 -0.11 -16.21 -17.14
CA THR A 80 1.04 -17.12 -17.06
C THR A 80 1.13 -17.73 -15.66
N ALA A 81 1.11 -19.04 -15.60
CA ALA A 81 1.31 -19.77 -14.34
C ALA A 81 2.61 -19.30 -13.65
N VAL A 82 2.58 -19.20 -12.33
CA VAL A 82 3.78 -18.88 -11.56
C VAL A 82 4.65 -20.13 -11.50
N GLU A 83 5.68 -20.17 -12.34
CA GLU A 83 6.64 -21.29 -12.40
C GLU A 83 7.75 -21.11 -11.36
N LYS A 84 8.17 -19.87 -11.13
CA LYS A 84 9.25 -19.56 -10.21
C LYS A 84 8.95 -18.26 -9.44
N ILE A 85 9.05 -18.32 -8.12
CA ILE A 85 8.93 -17.18 -7.24
C ILE A 85 10.02 -17.18 -6.18
N GLY A 86 10.55 -16.00 -5.86
CA GLY A 86 11.48 -15.76 -4.77
C GLY A 86 11.41 -14.31 -4.29
N LYS A 87 11.92 -14.05 -3.08
CA LYS A 87 12.11 -12.67 -2.61
C LYS A 87 13.09 -11.95 -3.54
N SER A 88 12.80 -10.70 -3.86
CA SER A 88 13.74 -9.86 -4.61
C SER A 88 14.92 -9.50 -3.72
N THR A 89 16.12 -9.81 -4.20
CA THR A 89 17.39 -9.41 -3.58
C THR A 89 18.08 -8.31 -4.38
N SER A 90 17.41 -7.78 -5.42
CA SER A 90 17.99 -6.75 -6.27
C SER A 90 18.21 -5.47 -5.48
N THR A 91 19.41 -4.91 -5.58
CA THR A 91 19.67 -3.55 -5.11
C THR A 91 18.91 -2.57 -5.98
N ILE A 92 18.20 -1.62 -5.36
CA ILE A 92 17.47 -0.58 -6.06
C ILE A 92 18.10 0.76 -5.74
N VAL A 93 18.33 1.55 -6.77
CA VAL A 93 18.88 2.91 -6.67
C VAL A 93 17.90 3.86 -7.33
N LEU A 94 17.39 4.82 -6.59
CA LEU A 94 16.52 5.89 -7.06
C LEU A 94 17.30 7.20 -7.04
N ASP A 95 17.46 7.84 -8.19
CA ASP A 95 18.15 9.14 -8.35
C ASP A 95 19.55 9.19 -7.71
N GLY A 96 20.26 8.06 -7.74
CA GLY A 96 21.59 7.90 -7.16
C GLY A 96 21.62 7.37 -5.73
N GLU A 97 20.49 7.37 -5.01
CA GLU A 97 20.40 6.91 -3.63
C GLU A 97 19.87 5.48 -3.55
N LYS A 98 20.47 4.65 -2.69
CA LYS A 98 20.01 3.29 -2.46
C LYS A 98 18.73 3.29 -1.61
N ILE A 99 17.69 2.65 -2.14
CA ILE A 99 16.41 2.48 -1.44
C ILE A 99 16.10 1.00 -1.19
N ALA A 100 15.22 0.73 -0.22
CA ALA A 100 14.70 -0.59 0.08
C ALA A 100 13.22 -0.67 -0.32
N LEU A 101 12.90 -1.61 -1.23
CA LEU A 101 11.52 -1.97 -1.55
C LEU A 101 11.35 -3.47 -1.30
N ASP A 102 10.30 -3.84 -0.56
CA ASP A 102 9.94 -5.25 -0.36
C ASP A 102 9.27 -5.80 -1.61
N GLY A 103 9.86 -6.80 -2.24
CA GLY A 103 9.38 -7.31 -3.51
C GLY A 103 9.70 -8.78 -3.76
N TYR A 104 9.25 -9.23 -4.90
CA TYR A 104 9.43 -10.59 -5.40
C TYR A 104 9.96 -10.60 -6.82
N ILE A 105 10.73 -11.63 -7.13
CA ILE A 105 11.04 -12.01 -8.50
C ILE A 105 10.10 -13.16 -8.87
N ILE A 106 9.24 -12.93 -9.87
CA ILE A 106 8.29 -13.92 -10.36
C ILE A 106 8.53 -14.09 -11.87
N ASN A 107 8.83 -15.34 -12.27
CA ASN A 107 9.17 -15.67 -13.67
C ASN A 107 10.20 -14.70 -14.28
N GLY A 108 11.23 -14.32 -13.50
CA GLY A 108 12.30 -13.42 -13.93
C GLY A 108 11.98 -11.92 -13.93
N ASN A 109 10.78 -11.52 -13.56
CA ASN A 109 10.39 -10.11 -13.45
C ASN A 109 10.31 -9.66 -11.99
N ASN A 110 10.59 -8.39 -11.74
CA ASN A 110 10.51 -7.78 -10.41
C ASN A 110 9.13 -7.17 -10.15
N TYR A 111 8.54 -7.53 -9.01
CA TYR A 111 7.22 -7.08 -8.55
C TYR A 111 7.36 -6.45 -7.18
N TYR A 112 6.77 -5.29 -7.00
CA TYR A 112 6.80 -4.55 -5.74
C TYR A 112 5.39 -4.09 -5.35
N LYS A 113 5.19 -3.81 -4.07
CA LYS A 113 3.95 -3.18 -3.61
C LYS A 113 3.83 -1.80 -4.25
N LEU A 114 2.65 -1.51 -4.79
CA LEU A 114 2.43 -0.23 -5.48
C LEU A 114 2.57 0.97 -4.53
N ARG A 115 2.18 0.78 -3.26
CA ARG A 115 2.32 1.81 -2.22
C ARG A 115 3.79 2.13 -1.91
N ASP A 116 4.65 1.11 -1.85
CA ASP A 116 6.08 1.31 -1.61
C ASP A 116 6.74 2.07 -2.79
N ILE A 117 6.31 1.78 -4.02
CA ILE A 117 6.73 2.53 -5.21
C ILE A 117 6.22 3.97 -5.12
N GLY A 118 4.94 4.18 -4.77
CA GLY A 118 4.33 5.50 -4.61
C GLY A 118 5.05 6.35 -3.59
N LYS A 119 5.38 5.78 -2.44
CA LYS A 119 6.16 6.43 -1.39
C LYS A 119 7.54 6.85 -1.88
N ALA A 120 8.24 5.97 -2.59
CA ALA A 120 9.60 6.24 -3.08
C ALA A 120 9.62 7.31 -4.18
N ILE A 121 8.66 7.30 -5.11
CA ILE A 121 8.59 8.20 -6.26
C ILE A 121 7.85 9.52 -5.93
N GLY A 122 6.93 9.51 -4.96
CA GLY A 122 6.18 10.69 -4.53
C GLY A 122 4.78 10.80 -5.17
N PHE A 123 4.06 9.68 -5.35
CA PHE A 123 2.65 9.71 -5.77
C PHE A 123 1.77 8.94 -4.80
N ASP A 124 0.49 9.32 -4.71
CA ASP A 124 -0.45 8.72 -3.78
C ASP A 124 -1.04 7.40 -4.30
N VAL A 125 -1.21 6.45 -3.40
CA VAL A 125 -1.81 5.13 -3.66
C VAL A 125 -2.82 4.80 -2.60
N ASP A 126 -4.07 4.69 -3.01
CA ASP A 126 -5.21 4.41 -2.17
C ASP A 126 -5.94 3.13 -2.61
N PHE A 127 -6.86 2.63 -1.81
CA PHE A 127 -7.66 1.45 -2.13
C PHE A 127 -9.15 1.68 -1.85
N ASP A 128 -9.95 1.62 -2.90
CA ASP A 128 -11.41 1.66 -2.78
C ASP A 128 -11.95 0.25 -2.52
N ASN A 129 -12.35 0.02 -1.27
CA ASN A 129 -12.93 -1.25 -0.84
C ASN A 129 -14.24 -1.59 -1.51
N ALA A 130 -15.09 -0.59 -1.78
CA ALA A 130 -16.41 -0.82 -2.37
C ALA A 130 -16.30 -1.40 -3.79
N SER A 131 -15.31 -0.95 -4.55
CA SER A 131 -15.07 -1.42 -5.91
C SER A 131 -13.87 -2.37 -6.03
N SER A 132 -13.19 -2.70 -4.94
CA SER A 132 -11.94 -3.50 -4.93
C SER A 132 -10.91 -2.95 -5.92
N THR A 133 -10.71 -1.63 -5.90
CA THR A 133 -9.89 -0.93 -6.88
C THR A 133 -8.70 -0.22 -6.22
N VAL A 134 -7.51 -0.45 -6.74
CA VAL A 134 -6.31 0.32 -6.38
C VAL A 134 -6.33 1.64 -7.14
N LEU A 135 -6.24 2.74 -6.42
CA LEU A 135 -6.27 4.10 -6.96
C LEU A 135 -4.87 4.72 -6.91
N VAL A 136 -4.33 5.04 -8.07
CA VAL A 136 -3.05 5.76 -8.20
C VAL A 136 -3.34 7.20 -8.59
N LYS A 137 -2.92 8.14 -7.75
CA LYS A 137 -3.12 9.58 -7.93
C LYS A 137 -1.77 10.27 -8.06
N THR A 138 -1.32 10.54 -9.27
CA THR A 138 0.01 11.15 -9.52
C THR A 138 0.00 12.67 -9.36
N THR A 139 -1.17 13.28 -9.14
CA THR A 139 -1.33 14.72 -8.89
C THR A 139 -1.31 15.08 -7.41
N SER A 140 -1.32 14.10 -6.53
CA SER A 140 -1.23 14.24 -5.09
C SER A 140 0.09 13.64 -4.62
N ASP A 141 0.73 14.30 -3.66
CA ASP A 141 1.88 13.74 -2.96
C ASP A 141 1.43 12.50 -2.15
N TYR A 142 2.38 11.62 -1.84
CA TYR A 142 2.11 10.45 -1.02
C TYR A 142 1.54 10.86 0.34
N SER A 143 0.34 10.35 0.68
CA SER A 143 -0.40 10.79 1.86
C SER A 143 0.14 10.26 3.20
N GLY A 144 1.10 9.35 3.16
CA GLY A 144 1.79 8.85 4.36
C GLY A 144 0.99 7.89 5.24
N ASP A 145 -0.11 7.33 4.75
CA ASP A 145 -0.85 6.25 5.44
C ASP A 145 -0.02 4.95 5.39
N ASP A 146 1.14 5.01 6.06
CA ASP A 146 2.22 4.03 6.04
C ASP A 146 1.97 2.81 6.92
N GLU A 147 0.79 2.66 7.43
CA GLU A 147 0.53 1.45 8.17
C GLU A 147 0.29 0.31 7.20
N ASP A 148 0.92 -0.83 7.47
CA ASP A 148 0.51 -2.17 7.02
C ASP A 148 -0.96 -2.47 7.36
N ALA A 149 -1.72 -1.41 7.56
CA ALA A 149 -3.14 -1.37 7.69
C ALA A 149 -3.72 -1.49 6.29
N ASN A 150 -4.25 -2.59 6.06
CA ASN A 150 -5.42 -2.84 5.28
C ASN A 150 -6.46 -1.73 5.54
N SER A 151 -6.16 -0.49 5.15
CA SER A 151 -6.96 0.69 5.43
C SER A 151 -7.58 1.21 4.16
N GLY A 152 -8.84 0.81 3.96
CA GLY A 152 -9.70 1.59 3.11
C GLY A 152 -10.34 2.68 3.93
N ASN A 153 -9.99 3.87 3.67
CA ASN A 153 -10.95 4.98 3.61
C ASN A 153 -10.33 6.19 2.93
N SER A 154 -10.91 6.59 1.82
CA SER A 154 -10.71 7.91 1.25
C SER A 154 -11.99 8.71 1.45
N GLY A 155 -11.86 9.84 2.07
CA GLY A 155 -12.89 10.87 2.08
C GLY A 155 -12.95 11.66 3.36
N ASN A 156 -11.96 12.51 3.61
CA ASN A 156 -12.28 13.84 4.10
C ASN A 156 -11.10 14.79 3.89
N THR A 157 -11.27 15.77 3.02
CA THR A 157 -10.45 16.97 2.95
C THR A 157 -10.82 17.84 4.16
N GLY A 158 -10.07 17.70 5.25
CA GLY A 158 -10.20 18.49 6.47
C GLY A 158 -8.85 19.00 6.91
N SER A 159 -8.68 20.30 6.76
CA SER A 159 -7.63 21.17 7.25
C SER A 159 -6.85 20.62 8.45
N ASN A 160 -5.53 20.52 8.26
CA ASN A 160 -4.57 20.15 9.28
C ASN A 160 -4.41 21.28 10.30
N THR A 161 -5.20 21.26 11.37
CA THR A 161 -4.92 22.05 12.57
C THR A 161 -4.52 21.07 13.66
N THR A 162 -3.24 21.09 14.00
CA THR A 162 -2.71 20.39 15.19
C THR A 162 -3.50 20.84 16.41
N PRO A 163 -4.26 19.96 17.09
CA PRO A 163 -4.93 20.36 18.33
C PRO A 163 -3.89 20.48 19.44
N THR A 164 -3.77 21.67 19.99
CA THR A 164 -3.04 21.88 21.24
C THR A 164 -3.85 21.23 22.36
N VAL A 165 -3.36 20.09 22.85
CA VAL A 165 -4.00 19.36 23.94
C VAL A 165 -3.64 20.01 25.26
N THR A 166 -4.56 20.79 25.82
CA THR A 166 -4.50 21.26 27.19
C THR A 166 -5.33 20.30 28.05
N ASN A 167 -4.63 19.44 28.81
CA ASN A 167 -5.14 18.58 29.88
C ASN A 167 -6.40 17.76 29.54
N PRO A 168 -6.23 16.54 28.94
CA PRO A 168 -7.37 15.76 28.46
C PRO A 168 -8.11 15.09 29.63
N THR A 169 -9.35 15.45 29.81
CA THR A 169 -10.31 14.70 30.64
C THR A 169 -10.90 13.49 29.86
N GLY A 170 -10.44 13.23 28.66
CA GLY A 170 -10.86 12.12 27.79
C GLY A 170 -10.09 12.07 26.48
N TYR A 171 -10.14 10.90 25.83
CA TYR A 171 -9.58 10.68 24.50
C TYR A 171 -10.72 10.49 23.51
N THR A 172 -10.69 11.24 22.40
CA THR A 172 -11.62 11.02 21.29
C THR A 172 -10.88 10.24 20.20
N PHE A 173 -11.38 9.06 19.88
CA PHE A 173 -10.87 8.26 18.77
C PHE A 173 -11.83 8.42 17.59
N ASN A 174 -11.37 9.06 16.52
CA ASN A 174 -12.08 9.09 15.26
C ASN A 174 -11.40 8.08 14.35
N GLY A 175 -12.09 7.04 13.97
CA GLY A 175 -11.57 5.99 13.10
C GLY A 175 -12.69 5.36 12.29
N SER A 176 -12.35 4.95 11.08
CA SER A 176 -13.15 4.02 10.30
C SER A 176 -12.40 2.70 10.22
N GLY A 177 -13.09 1.60 10.43
CA GLY A 177 -12.49 0.29 10.50
C GLY A 177 -12.98 -0.66 9.43
N TRP A 178 -12.26 -1.74 9.27
CA TRP A 178 -12.62 -2.87 8.43
C TRP A 178 -13.73 -3.69 9.05
N GLY A 179 -14.61 -4.21 8.19
CA GLY A 179 -15.60 -5.20 8.55
C GLY A 179 -16.98 -4.62 8.68
N HIS A 180 -17.82 -5.36 9.37
CA HIS A 180 -19.25 -5.07 9.53
C HIS A 180 -19.57 -3.93 10.50
N SER A 181 -18.57 -3.17 10.96
CA SER A 181 -18.69 -2.09 11.97
C SER A 181 -19.34 -2.53 13.29
N VAL A 182 -19.33 -3.82 13.57
CA VAL A 182 -19.84 -4.43 14.79
C VAL A 182 -18.72 -5.23 15.42
N GLY A 183 -18.24 -4.76 16.56
CA GLY A 183 -17.19 -5.46 17.30
C GLY A 183 -16.04 -4.56 17.74
N MET A 184 -15.15 -5.16 18.49
CA MET A 184 -14.00 -4.49 19.08
C MET A 184 -12.83 -4.47 18.10
N SER A 185 -12.23 -3.27 17.89
CA SER A 185 -10.98 -3.17 17.17
C SER A 185 -9.85 -3.81 17.99
N GLN A 186 -9.21 -4.85 17.46
CA GLN A 186 -8.10 -5.54 18.13
C GLN A 186 -6.93 -4.58 18.42
N TRP A 187 -6.54 -3.75 17.46
CA TRP A 187 -5.49 -2.76 17.63
C TRP A 187 -5.89 -1.62 18.57
N GLY A 188 -7.15 -1.19 18.53
CA GLY A 188 -7.67 -0.19 19.47
C GLY A 188 -7.65 -0.74 20.90
N ALA A 189 -8.09 -1.98 21.12
CA ALA A 189 -8.03 -2.63 22.41
C ALA A 189 -6.59 -2.80 22.91
N TYR A 190 -5.66 -3.19 22.03
CA TYR A 190 -4.25 -3.28 22.35
C TYR A 190 -3.66 -1.92 22.76
N ALA A 191 -3.94 -0.86 22.00
CA ALA A 191 -3.46 0.49 22.32
C ALA A 191 -4.02 1.01 23.66
N MET A 192 -5.27 0.69 23.98
CA MET A 192 -5.87 1.01 25.29
C MET A 192 -5.19 0.25 26.43
N ALA A 193 -4.93 -1.06 26.25
CA ALA A 193 -4.22 -1.87 27.23
C ALA A 193 -2.79 -1.34 27.50
N GLN A 194 -2.07 -0.94 26.46
CA GLN A 194 -0.75 -0.31 26.58
C GLN A 194 -0.79 1.03 27.38
N LYS A 195 -1.94 1.69 27.39
CA LYS A 195 -2.17 2.92 28.17
C LYS A 195 -2.72 2.64 29.58
N GLY A 196 -2.79 1.38 29.98
CA GLY A 196 -3.20 0.95 31.31
C GLY A 196 -4.71 0.82 31.54
N PHE A 197 -5.51 0.81 30.46
CA PHE A 197 -6.94 0.48 30.57
C PHE A 197 -7.11 -0.99 30.91
N THR A 198 -8.03 -1.30 31.81
CA THR A 198 -8.37 -2.66 32.18
C THR A 198 -9.27 -3.31 31.12
N TYR A 199 -9.35 -4.65 31.11
CA TYR A 199 -10.14 -5.37 30.10
C TYR A 199 -11.63 -4.98 30.12
N ASP A 200 -12.18 -4.74 31.29
CA ASP A 200 -13.57 -4.31 31.46
C ASP A 200 -13.83 -2.90 30.94
N GLN A 201 -12.88 -1.98 31.13
CA GLN A 201 -12.92 -0.62 30.55
C GLN A 201 -12.87 -0.69 29.03
N ILE A 202 -12.01 -1.54 28.46
CA ILE A 202 -11.89 -1.72 27.01
C ILE A 202 -13.18 -2.32 26.44
N LEU A 203 -13.71 -3.36 27.06
CA LEU A 203 -14.96 -3.99 26.61
C LEU A 203 -16.13 -3.02 26.66
N LYS A 204 -16.30 -2.27 27.76
CA LYS A 204 -17.37 -1.26 27.92
C LYS A 204 -17.22 -0.08 26.95
N PHE A 205 -16.01 0.20 26.50
CA PHE A 205 -15.77 1.23 25.48
C PHE A 205 -16.33 0.80 24.12
N TYR A 206 -16.10 -0.45 23.72
CA TYR A 206 -16.54 -0.94 22.42
C TYR A 206 -18.00 -1.44 22.40
N PHE A 207 -18.49 -1.88 23.53
CA PHE A 207 -19.84 -2.43 23.68
C PHE A 207 -20.60 -1.69 24.77
N THR A 208 -21.45 -0.74 24.35
CA THR A 208 -22.28 0.03 25.29
C THR A 208 -23.38 -0.83 25.89
N GLY A 209 -23.64 -0.65 27.19
CA GLY A 209 -24.75 -1.34 27.88
C GLY A 209 -24.48 -2.79 28.24
N ILE A 210 -23.24 -3.28 28.15
CA ILE A 210 -22.89 -4.63 28.62
C ILE A 210 -22.56 -4.63 30.12
N GLU A 211 -22.90 -5.73 30.77
CA GLU A 211 -22.38 -6.11 32.08
C GLU A 211 -21.39 -7.27 31.91
N ILE A 212 -20.29 -7.23 32.63
CA ILE A 212 -19.27 -8.27 32.60
C ILE A 212 -19.49 -9.12 33.84
N ALA A 213 -19.90 -10.37 33.64
CA ALA A 213 -20.03 -11.33 34.72
C ALA A 213 -18.65 -11.78 35.17
N GLU A 214 -18.44 -11.87 36.49
CA GLU A 214 -17.25 -12.43 37.11
C GLU A 214 -17.25 -13.96 37.05
#